data_723f96410f1d838e5a284a37181a16be
#
_entry.id   723f96410f1d838e5a284a37181a16be
#
_cell.length_a   1.000
_cell.length_b   1.000
_cell.length_c   1.000
_cell.angle_alpha   90.00
_cell.angle_beta   90.00
_cell.angle_gamma   90.00
#
_symmetry.space_group_name_H-M   'P 1'
#
loop_
_entity.id
_entity.type
_entity.pdbx_description
1 polymer ?
#
loop_
_entity_poly.entity_id
_entity_poly.type
_entity_poly.pdbx_seq_one_letter_code
_entity_poly.pdbx_strand_id
1 'polypeptide(L)'
;MKELNSLTRAISVILISYCAWSVATFAGPMRQEATRESKGAAIPRAAGLAAWQQVYSVLTNPRCINCHTATNYPQQGDDRHRHFANVIRGPEGKGVAGLNCASCHQETNADSTGVPGGHNWHLAPRSMRWQDLNDQSLSSAAVCRAVTDRSKNHGLNGPGLLKHHEEEPLVLWAWNPGRRPDGTMRTPPPLTHAEFAAATRRWIEAGMPCPQAR
;
A
#
# COMPACT_ATOMS: atom_id res chain seq x y z
N MET A 1 -19.98 14.36 -67.45
CA MET A 1 -21.12 15.11 -67.95
C MET A 1 -21.50 16.10 -66.89
N LYS A 2 -21.07 17.34 -67.12
CA LYS A 2 -21.94 18.55 -67.31
C LYS A 2 -22.52 19.03 -66.00
N GLU A 3 -22.46 20.24 -65.56
CA GLU A 3 -22.01 21.60 -65.90
C GLU A 3 -22.16 22.46 -64.68
N LEU A 4 -21.27 23.30 -64.31
CA LEU A 4 -21.05 24.73 -64.56
C LEU A 4 -22.31 25.60 -64.53
N ASN A 5 -22.35 26.60 -63.64
CA ASN A 5 -22.78 27.99 -63.80
C ASN A 5 -22.67 28.72 -62.45
N SER A 6 -21.80 29.64 -62.24
CA SER A 6 -21.53 31.00 -62.69
C SER A 6 -22.74 31.95 -62.66
N LEU A 7 -22.64 33.01 -61.85
CA LEU A 7 -22.99 34.41 -62.09
C LEU A 7 -23.02 35.22 -60.78
N THR A 8 -22.00 35.98 -60.54
CA THR A 8 -21.74 37.40 -60.80
C THR A 8 -22.69 38.45 -60.16
N ARG A 9 -22.03 39.41 -59.49
CA ARG A 9 -22.29 40.82 -59.24
C ARG A 9 -23.28 41.25 -58.16
N ALA A 10 -22.80 41.99 -57.17
CA ALA A 10 -22.95 43.46 -57.18
C ALA A 10 -22.14 44.11 -56.04
N ILE A 11 -21.37 45.09 -56.42
CA ILE A 11 -20.62 46.03 -55.58
C ILE A 11 -21.61 47.03 -55.03
N SER A 12 -21.58 47.26 -53.70
CA SER A 12 -22.15 48.49 -53.10
C SER A 12 -21.15 49.02 -52.09
N VAL A 13 -20.52 50.11 -52.52
CA VAL A 13 -19.66 50.95 -51.71
C VAL A 13 -20.56 51.83 -50.84
N ILE A 14 -20.45 51.69 -49.51
CA ILE A 14 -21.00 52.64 -48.59
C ILE A 14 -19.82 53.21 -47.79
N LEU A 15 -19.48 54.46 -48.10
CA LEU A 15 -18.64 55.34 -47.32
C LEU A 15 -19.38 55.69 -46.04
N ILE A 16 -18.85 55.31 -44.90
CA ILE A 16 -19.28 55.86 -43.61
C ILE A 16 -18.06 56.39 -42.88
N SER A 17 -18.17 57.65 -42.57
CA SER A 17 -17.22 58.55 -41.90
C SER A 17 -16.56 58.00 -40.64
N TYR A 18 -15.24 58.23 -40.57
CA TYR A 18 -14.46 58.08 -39.36
C TYR A 18 -14.86 59.14 -38.32
N CYS A 19 -15.47 58.74 -37.22
CA CYS A 19 -15.43 59.48 -35.95
C CYS A 19 -14.35 58.83 -35.09
N ALA A 20 -13.20 59.48 -35.00
CA ALA A 20 -12.11 59.11 -34.10
C ALA A 20 -12.53 59.42 -32.66
N TRP A 21 -12.89 58.43 -31.89
CA TRP A 21 -12.94 58.54 -30.43
C TRP A 21 -11.65 57.89 -29.87
N SER A 22 -10.78 58.76 -29.39
CA SER A 22 -9.58 58.36 -28.66
C SER A 22 -10.00 57.80 -27.28
N VAL A 23 -10.03 56.47 -27.14
CA VAL A 23 -10.15 55.82 -25.86
C VAL A 23 -8.75 55.73 -25.27
N ALA A 24 -8.45 56.56 -24.30
CA ALA A 24 -7.25 56.45 -23.50
C ALA A 24 -7.35 55.15 -22.65
N THR A 25 -6.65 54.10 -23.06
CA THR A 25 -6.50 52.88 -22.26
C THR A 25 -5.53 53.16 -21.13
N PHE A 26 -6.06 53.34 -19.92
CA PHE A 26 -5.28 53.26 -18.70
C PHE A 26 -4.86 51.81 -18.50
N ALA A 27 -3.66 51.45 -18.95
CA ALA A 27 -3.00 50.22 -18.56
C ALA A 27 -2.50 50.36 -17.11
N GLY A 28 -3.35 50.02 -16.16
CA GLY A 28 -2.91 49.78 -14.80
C GLY A 28 -1.93 48.59 -14.75
N PRO A 29 -0.94 48.60 -13.85
CA PRO A 29 -0.03 47.51 -13.72
C PRO A 29 -0.83 46.25 -13.32
N MET A 30 -0.90 45.24 -14.20
CA MET A 30 -1.33 43.89 -13.84
C MET A 30 -0.40 43.40 -12.75
N ARG A 31 -0.90 43.42 -11.52
CA ARG A 31 -0.28 42.75 -10.39
C ARG A 31 -0.36 41.27 -10.71
N GLN A 32 0.73 40.70 -11.21
CA GLN A 32 0.91 39.25 -11.26
C GLN A 32 0.81 38.76 -9.82
N GLU A 33 -0.36 38.28 -9.47
CA GLU A 33 -0.56 37.47 -8.29
C GLU A 33 0.19 36.16 -8.58
N ALA A 34 1.45 36.09 -8.13
CA ALA A 34 2.23 34.88 -8.12
C ALA A 34 1.38 33.89 -7.32
N THR A 35 0.81 32.89 -8.01
CA THR A 35 0.24 31.70 -7.41
C THR A 35 1.34 31.08 -6.55
N ARG A 36 1.33 31.40 -5.25
CA ARG A 36 2.06 30.63 -4.25
C ARG A 36 1.46 29.20 -4.35
N GLU A 37 2.18 28.33 -5.05
CA GLU A 37 2.01 26.89 -4.85
C GLU A 37 2.03 26.66 -3.34
N SER A 38 0.88 26.33 -2.77
CA SER A 38 0.79 25.94 -1.38
C SER A 38 1.58 24.63 -1.27
N LYS A 39 2.83 24.72 -0.89
CA LYS A 39 3.63 23.58 -0.45
C LYS A 39 2.78 22.93 0.64
N GLY A 40 2.16 21.78 0.32
CA GLY A 40 1.21 21.11 1.21
C GLY A 40 1.77 21.11 2.63
N ALA A 41 0.98 21.53 3.60
CA ALA A 41 1.42 21.61 4.98
C ALA A 41 1.95 20.22 5.40
N ALA A 42 3.16 20.18 5.94
CA ALA A 42 3.78 18.94 6.39
C ALA A 42 2.87 18.24 7.41
N ILE A 43 2.66 16.95 7.23
CA ILE A 43 1.82 16.17 8.15
C ILE A 43 2.46 16.19 9.55
N PRO A 44 1.72 16.60 10.59
CA PRO A 44 2.26 16.65 11.95
C PRO A 44 2.74 15.28 12.41
N ARG A 45 3.86 15.23 13.16
CA ARG A 45 4.40 13.99 13.74
C ARG A 45 3.35 13.16 14.51
N ALA A 46 2.46 13.82 15.25
CA ALA A 46 1.39 13.14 16.00
C ALA A 46 0.42 12.38 15.09
N ALA A 47 0.06 12.96 13.94
CA ALA A 47 -0.77 12.32 12.93
C ALA A 47 -0.05 11.11 12.30
N GLY A 48 1.27 11.22 12.06
CA GLY A 48 2.09 10.10 11.61
C GLY A 48 2.15 8.96 12.63
N LEU A 49 2.29 9.27 13.92
CA LEU A 49 2.24 8.25 14.99
C LEU A 49 0.87 7.58 15.09
N ALA A 50 -0.22 8.33 14.93
CA ALA A 50 -1.57 7.76 14.91
C ALA A 50 -1.76 6.83 13.69
N ALA A 51 -1.29 7.23 12.52
CA ALA A 51 -1.29 6.38 11.32
C ALA A 51 -0.44 5.12 11.52
N TRP A 52 0.72 5.22 12.16
CA TRP A 52 1.53 4.06 12.51
C TRP A 52 0.78 3.06 13.43
N GLN A 53 0.00 3.52 14.41
CA GLN A 53 -0.78 2.60 15.26
C GLN A 53 -1.81 1.80 14.44
N GLN A 54 -2.40 2.40 13.43
CA GLN A 54 -3.28 1.70 12.49
C GLN A 54 -2.51 0.64 11.69
N VAL A 55 -1.34 1.00 11.16
CA VAL A 55 -0.45 0.03 10.49
C VAL A 55 -0.07 -1.10 11.44
N TYR A 56 0.39 -0.80 12.65
CA TYR A 56 0.81 -1.78 13.65
C TYR A 56 -0.32 -2.77 14.01
N SER A 57 -1.58 -2.32 14.11
CA SER A 57 -2.71 -3.20 14.39
C SER A 57 -2.93 -4.26 13.32
N VAL A 58 -2.62 -3.94 12.06
CA VAL A 58 -2.65 -4.89 10.94
C VAL A 58 -1.44 -5.82 11.00
N LEU A 59 -0.23 -5.29 11.18
CA LEU A 59 0.99 -6.09 11.21
C LEU A 59 0.99 -7.16 12.31
N THR A 60 0.34 -6.89 13.43
CA THR A 60 0.22 -7.84 14.56
C THR A 60 -1.02 -8.74 14.49
N ASN A 61 -1.84 -8.62 13.44
CA ASN A 61 -2.93 -9.54 13.18
C ASN A 61 -2.39 -10.95 12.79
N PRO A 62 -3.06 -12.04 13.14
CA PRO A 62 -2.66 -13.40 12.75
C PRO A 62 -2.38 -13.58 11.24
N ARG A 63 -3.06 -12.83 10.37
CA ARG A 63 -2.84 -12.90 8.90
C ARG A 63 -1.42 -12.44 8.50
N CYS A 64 -0.79 -11.64 9.32
CA CYS A 64 0.56 -11.12 9.07
C CYS A 64 1.60 -11.78 10.00
N ILE A 65 1.35 -11.77 11.31
CA ILE A 65 2.35 -12.18 12.31
C ILE A 65 2.67 -13.69 12.26
N ASN A 66 1.76 -14.54 11.76
CA ASN A 66 2.00 -15.97 11.57
C ASN A 66 3.16 -16.26 10.61
N CYS A 67 3.35 -15.41 9.59
CA CYS A 67 4.50 -15.47 8.68
C CYS A 67 5.69 -14.67 9.19
N HIS A 68 5.44 -13.54 9.89
CA HIS A 68 6.46 -12.70 10.51
C HIS A 68 6.85 -13.20 11.92
N THR A 69 7.05 -14.51 12.04
CA THR A 69 7.37 -15.21 13.28
C THR A 69 8.87 -15.23 13.58
N ALA A 70 9.22 -15.24 14.89
CA ALA A 70 10.58 -15.47 15.35
C ALA A 70 11.01 -16.95 15.29
N THR A 71 10.04 -17.86 15.20
CA THR A 71 10.27 -19.32 15.30
C THR A 71 10.93 -19.91 14.05
N ASN A 72 11.42 -21.14 14.17
CA ASN A 72 11.92 -21.91 13.04
C ASN A 72 10.80 -22.69 12.31
N TYR A 73 9.57 -22.33 12.56
CA TYR A 73 8.39 -22.92 11.92
C TYR A 73 7.36 -21.83 11.67
N PRO A 74 6.47 -21.98 10.69
CA PRO A 74 5.32 -21.12 10.51
C PRO A 74 4.31 -21.32 11.64
N GLN A 75 3.55 -20.28 11.95
CA GLN A 75 2.35 -20.36 12.77
C GLN A 75 1.11 -20.38 11.86
N GLN A 76 -0.01 -20.85 12.38
CA GLN A 76 -1.29 -20.84 11.69
C GLN A 76 -2.46 -20.63 12.66
N GLY A 77 -3.64 -20.35 12.11
CA GLY A 77 -4.83 -20.08 12.89
C GLY A 77 -4.85 -18.66 13.49
N ASP A 78 -5.97 -18.33 14.12
CA ASP A 78 -6.13 -17.07 14.81
C ASP A 78 -5.50 -17.11 16.20
N ASP A 79 -5.32 -18.29 16.76
CA ASP A 79 -4.60 -18.61 18.00
C ASP A 79 -3.09 -18.72 17.81
N ARG A 80 -2.60 -18.65 16.56
CA ARG A 80 -1.18 -18.67 16.20
C ARG A 80 -0.43 -19.93 16.65
N HIS A 81 -1.10 -21.06 16.69
CA HIS A 81 -0.45 -22.33 17.00
C HIS A 81 0.58 -22.73 15.94
N ARG A 82 1.49 -23.65 16.30
CA ARG A 82 2.47 -24.18 15.37
C ARG A 82 1.77 -24.85 14.16
N HIS A 83 2.28 -24.59 12.97
CA HIS A 83 1.78 -25.18 11.74
C HIS A 83 1.76 -26.72 11.81
N PHE A 84 0.68 -27.33 11.35
CA PHE A 84 0.57 -28.78 11.25
C PHE A 84 1.64 -29.36 10.30
N ALA A 85 1.74 -30.70 10.27
CA ALA A 85 2.73 -31.44 9.49
C ALA A 85 4.20 -31.13 9.82
N ASN A 86 4.48 -30.51 10.98
CA ASN A 86 5.84 -30.20 11.44
C ASN A 86 6.72 -29.45 10.42
N VAL A 87 6.12 -28.62 9.59
CA VAL A 87 6.83 -27.76 8.64
C VAL A 87 7.83 -26.88 9.39
N ILE A 88 9.03 -26.77 8.86
CA ILE A 88 10.06 -25.85 9.34
C ILE A 88 10.39 -24.81 8.29
N ARG A 89 10.96 -23.68 8.73
CA ARG A 89 11.26 -22.50 7.89
C ARG A 89 12.09 -22.84 6.65
N GLY A 90 13.14 -23.64 6.80
CA GLY A 90 14.07 -23.94 5.71
C GLY A 90 14.80 -22.72 5.15
N PRO A 91 15.58 -22.91 4.09
CA PRO A 91 16.19 -21.81 3.34
C PRO A 91 15.14 -20.86 2.77
N GLU A 92 15.41 -19.56 2.80
CA GLU A 92 14.53 -18.50 2.25
C GLU A 92 13.08 -18.51 2.79
N GLY A 93 12.81 -19.23 3.89
CA GLY A 93 11.46 -19.30 4.45
C GLY A 93 10.49 -20.17 3.66
N LYS A 94 10.95 -20.98 2.70
CA LYS A 94 10.13 -21.77 1.77
C LYS A 94 9.94 -23.23 2.18
N GLY A 95 10.33 -23.58 3.40
CA GLY A 95 10.32 -24.97 3.86
C GLY A 95 11.59 -25.74 3.46
N VAL A 96 11.57 -27.04 3.63
CA VAL A 96 12.71 -27.92 3.31
C VAL A 96 12.31 -28.93 2.22
N ALA A 97 13.28 -29.64 1.66
CA ALA A 97 13.03 -30.71 0.71
C ALA A 97 12.04 -31.72 1.30
N GLY A 98 11.02 -32.09 0.54
CA GLY A 98 9.91 -32.94 0.98
C GLY A 98 8.79 -32.27 1.77
N LEU A 99 9.02 -31.07 2.34
CA LEU A 99 8.02 -30.22 3.03
C LEU A 99 8.15 -28.77 2.62
N ASN A 100 8.24 -28.53 1.32
CA ASN A 100 8.26 -27.20 0.76
C ASN A 100 6.85 -26.56 0.86
N CYS A 101 6.76 -25.27 1.15
CA CYS A 101 5.48 -24.56 1.28
C CYS A 101 4.59 -24.75 0.03
N ALA A 102 5.16 -24.65 -1.16
CA ALA A 102 4.44 -24.80 -2.42
C ALA A 102 3.90 -26.21 -2.68
N SER A 103 4.31 -27.25 -1.90
CA SER A 103 3.73 -28.58 -2.02
C SER A 103 2.26 -28.60 -1.60
N CYS A 104 1.84 -27.70 -0.70
CA CYS A 104 0.46 -27.59 -0.23
C CYS A 104 -0.17 -26.23 -0.59
N HIS A 105 0.59 -25.13 -0.46
CA HIS A 105 0.11 -23.79 -0.75
C HIS A 105 0.32 -23.45 -2.23
N GLN A 106 -0.75 -23.53 -3.00
CA GLN A 106 -0.77 -23.23 -4.43
C GLN A 106 -0.98 -21.73 -4.68
N GLU A 107 -1.12 -21.31 -5.93
CA GLU A 107 -1.31 -19.92 -6.33
C GLU A 107 -2.59 -19.26 -5.77
N THR A 108 -3.58 -20.07 -5.40
CA THR A 108 -4.89 -19.61 -4.87
C THR A 108 -5.34 -20.46 -3.70
N ASN A 109 -6.26 -19.94 -2.90
CA ASN A 109 -6.88 -20.69 -1.82
C ASN A 109 -7.60 -21.94 -2.35
N ALA A 110 -7.41 -23.07 -1.68
CA ALA A 110 -8.16 -24.30 -1.93
C ALA A 110 -9.30 -24.42 -0.92
N ASP A 111 -10.41 -23.74 -1.18
CA ASP A 111 -11.55 -23.62 -0.25
C ASP A 111 -12.18 -24.96 0.12
N SER A 112 -12.09 -25.96 -0.75
CA SER A 112 -12.60 -27.33 -0.48
C SER A 112 -11.81 -28.07 0.60
N THR A 113 -10.54 -27.73 0.78
CA THR A 113 -9.65 -28.37 1.79
C THR A 113 -9.30 -27.41 2.91
N GLY A 114 -9.61 -26.12 2.74
CA GLY A 114 -9.23 -25.08 3.68
C GLY A 114 -7.72 -24.75 3.67
N VAL A 115 -6.97 -25.19 2.68
CA VAL A 115 -5.55 -24.81 2.54
C VAL A 115 -5.46 -23.43 1.91
N PRO A 116 -4.83 -22.44 2.58
CA PRO A 116 -4.62 -21.14 1.98
C PRO A 116 -3.58 -21.20 0.87
N GLY A 117 -3.71 -20.32 -0.12
CA GLY A 117 -2.77 -20.22 -1.24
C GLY A 117 -2.55 -18.77 -1.68
N GLY A 118 -1.42 -18.56 -2.30
CA GLY A 118 -0.99 -17.29 -2.86
C GLY A 118 0.36 -17.44 -3.53
N HIS A 119 0.65 -16.55 -4.48
CA HIS A 119 1.89 -16.62 -5.23
C HIS A 119 3.13 -16.60 -4.33
N ASN A 120 4.06 -17.52 -4.59
CA ASN A 120 5.34 -17.61 -3.89
C ASN A 120 5.19 -17.70 -2.34
N TRP A 121 4.37 -18.61 -1.85
CA TRP A 121 4.09 -18.79 -0.42
C TRP A 121 5.37 -19.06 0.39
N HIS A 122 5.69 -18.18 1.34
CA HIS A 122 6.90 -18.28 2.16
C HIS A 122 6.77 -17.51 3.48
N LEU A 123 7.68 -17.78 4.43
CA LEU A 123 7.81 -16.99 5.65
C LEU A 123 8.64 -15.74 5.43
N ALA A 124 8.25 -14.65 6.04
CA ALA A 124 9.06 -13.43 6.09
C ALA A 124 10.45 -13.70 6.72
N PRO A 125 11.50 -12.97 6.34
CA PRO A 125 12.83 -13.16 6.93
C PRO A 125 12.79 -12.85 8.43
N ARG A 126 13.66 -13.52 9.21
CA ARG A 126 13.70 -13.32 10.66
C ARG A 126 14.04 -11.89 11.10
N SER A 127 14.70 -11.12 10.25
CA SER A 127 14.93 -9.69 10.47
C SER A 127 13.62 -8.89 10.54
N MET A 128 12.57 -9.39 9.90
CA MET A 128 11.21 -8.80 9.84
C MET A 128 10.21 -9.58 10.71
N ARG A 129 10.67 -10.19 11.80
CA ARG A 129 9.76 -10.77 12.80
C ARG A 129 9.06 -9.68 13.61
N TRP A 130 7.80 -9.95 13.98
CA TRP A 130 7.00 -9.03 14.79
C TRP A 130 6.55 -9.63 16.12
N GLN A 131 7.15 -10.77 16.49
CA GLN A 131 7.00 -11.41 17.79
C GLN A 131 8.37 -11.85 18.35
N ASP A 132 8.41 -12.13 19.64
CA ASP A 132 9.54 -12.75 20.32
C ASP A 132 9.48 -14.28 20.26
N LEU A 133 10.43 -14.96 20.91
CA LEU A 133 10.48 -16.42 20.97
C LEU A 133 9.41 -17.04 21.88
N ASN A 134 8.72 -16.23 22.67
CA ASN A 134 7.60 -16.64 23.54
C ASN A 134 6.25 -16.34 22.86
N ASP A 135 6.24 -16.12 21.54
CA ASP A 135 5.07 -15.80 20.73
C ASP A 135 4.34 -14.49 21.13
N GLN A 136 5.00 -13.64 21.92
CA GLN A 136 4.46 -12.33 22.26
C GLN A 136 4.75 -11.32 21.15
N SER A 137 3.75 -10.51 20.77
CA SER A 137 3.94 -9.44 19.82
C SER A 137 4.98 -8.45 20.32
N LEU A 138 5.95 -8.08 19.47
CA LEU A 138 6.90 -7.03 19.78
C LEU A 138 6.16 -5.70 19.95
N SER A 139 6.74 -4.80 20.78
CA SER A 139 6.15 -3.47 20.97
C SER A 139 6.03 -2.70 19.64
N SER A 140 5.05 -1.81 19.56
CA SER A 140 4.83 -0.93 18.40
C SER A 140 6.11 -0.18 18.00
N ALA A 141 6.91 0.25 18.98
CA ALA A 141 8.20 0.89 18.75
C ALA A 141 9.24 -0.08 18.13
N ALA A 142 9.27 -1.33 18.56
CA ALA A 142 10.22 -2.32 18.05
C ALA A 142 9.88 -2.73 16.61
N VAL A 143 8.60 -2.98 16.31
CA VAL A 143 8.14 -3.28 14.96
C VAL A 143 8.40 -2.09 14.02
N CYS A 144 8.09 -0.86 14.44
CA CYS A 144 8.34 0.33 13.65
C CYS A 144 9.82 0.46 13.27
N ARG A 145 10.72 0.30 14.24
CA ARG A 145 12.17 0.34 13.96
C ARG A 145 12.62 -0.77 13.01
N ALA A 146 12.04 -1.97 13.09
CA ALA A 146 12.36 -3.03 12.15
C ALA A 146 11.88 -2.70 10.73
N VAL A 147 10.65 -2.19 10.60
CA VAL A 147 10.07 -1.81 9.31
C VAL A 147 10.83 -0.65 8.65
N THR A 148 11.34 0.31 9.43
CA THR A 148 12.10 1.46 8.90
C THR A 148 13.58 1.19 8.70
N ASP A 149 14.10 0.10 9.24
CA ASP A 149 15.52 -0.29 9.11
C ASP A 149 15.77 -0.99 7.77
N ARG A 150 16.38 -0.26 6.84
CA ARG A 150 16.66 -0.76 5.48
C ARG A 150 17.59 -1.98 5.46
N SER A 151 18.37 -2.21 6.49
CA SER A 151 19.21 -3.42 6.60
C SER A 151 18.37 -4.66 6.94
N LYS A 152 17.15 -4.50 7.47
CA LYS A 152 16.23 -5.57 7.85
C LYS A 152 15.12 -5.83 6.86
N ASN A 153 14.64 -4.77 6.19
CA ASN A 153 13.47 -4.77 5.32
C ASN A 153 13.80 -4.90 3.82
N HIS A 154 14.95 -5.52 3.46
CA HIS A 154 15.41 -5.66 2.08
C HIS A 154 15.67 -4.33 1.36
N GLY A 155 16.06 -3.29 2.07
CA GLY A 155 16.42 -2.00 1.50
C GLY A 155 15.23 -1.09 1.16
N LEU A 156 14.01 -1.46 1.52
CA LEU A 156 12.81 -0.67 1.19
C LEU A 156 12.85 0.69 1.87
N ASN A 157 12.60 1.72 1.09
CA ASN A 157 12.29 3.08 1.54
C ASN A 157 10.77 3.27 1.68
N GLY A 158 10.33 4.48 2.02
CA GLY A 158 8.90 4.78 2.17
C GLY A 158 8.04 4.37 0.96
N PRO A 159 8.33 4.83 -0.27
CA PRO A 159 7.64 4.38 -1.46
C PRO A 159 7.67 2.86 -1.68
N GLY A 160 8.80 2.22 -1.40
CA GLY A 160 8.95 0.76 -1.49
C GLY A 160 8.08 0.01 -0.47
N LEU A 161 7.98 0.52 0.76
CA LEU A 161 7.08 -0.03 1.79
C LEU A 161 5.61 0.12 1.39
N LEU A 162 5.23 1.28 0.85
CA LEU A 162 3.87 1.49 0.36
C LEU A 162 3.53 0.52 -0.76
N LYS A 163 4.40 0.40 -1.75
CA LYS A 163 4.23 -0.55 -2.86
C LYS A 163 4.11 -1.99 -2.35
N HIS A 164 4.96 -2.40 -1.40
CA HIS A 164 4.89 -3.72 -0.77
C HIS A 164 3.53 -3.95 -0.09
N HIS A 165 3.01 -2.97 0.63
CA HIS A 165 1.71 -3.06 1.28
C HIS A 165 0.53 -3.03 0.30
N GLU A 166 0.67 -2.42 -0.87
CA GLU A 166 -0.39 -2.28 -1.87
C GLU A 166 -0.42 -3.43 -2.89
N GLU A 167 0.74 -4.04 -3.21
CA GLU A 167 0.85 -4.91 -4.38
C GLU A 167 1.38 -6.32 -4.09
N GLU A 168 2.04 -6.56 -2.93
CA GLU A 168 2.64 -7.87 -2.65
C GLU A 168 1.54 -8.94 -2.50
N PRO A 169 1.58 -10.03 -3.29
CA PRO A 169 0.52 -11.05 -3.28
C PRO A 169 0.24 -11.65 -1.91
N LEU A 170 1.27 -11.91 -1.09
CA LEU A 170 1.07 -12.46 0.25
C LEU A 170 0.53 -11.43 1.25
N VAL A 171 0.78 -10.14 1.03
CA VAL A 171 0.13 -9.07 1.78
C VAL A 171 -1.34 -8.99 1.40
N LEU A 172 -1.66 -9.00 0.10
CA LEU A 172 -3.04 -8.95 -0.40
C LEU A 172 -3.86 -10.16 0.05
N TRP A 173 -3.23 -11.34 0.15
CA TRP A 173 -3.87 -12.54 0.68
C TRP A 173 -4.50 -12.32 2.06
N ALA A 174 -3.94 -11.47 2.91
CA ALA A 174 -4.46 -11.22 4.26
C ALA A 174 -5.92 -10.74 4.26
N TRP A 175 -6.39 -10.10 3.20
CA TRP A 175 -7.79 -9.63 3.01
C TRP A 175 -8.66 -10.60 2.21
N ASN A 176 -8.07 -11.63 1.61
CA ASN A 176 -8.77 -12.75 1.00
C ASN A 176 -8.20 -14.09 1.49
N PRO A 177 -8.27 -14.35 2.81
CA PRO A 177 -7.54 -15.47 3.42
C PRO A 177 -8.21 -16.84 3.19
N GLY A 178 -9.32 -16.89 2.46
CA GLY A 178 -10.05 -18.12 2.15
C GLY A 178 -10.76 -18.75 3.37
N ARG A 179 -11.21 -19.97 3.19
CA ARG A 179 -11.95 -20.73 4.21
C ARG A 179 -11.03 -21.59 5.07
N ARG A 180 -11.49 -21.91 6.28
CA ARG A 180 -10.93 -22.98 7.12
C ARG A 180 -11.43 -24.34 6.63
N PRO A 181 -10.81 -25.46 7.10
CA PRO A 181 -11.29 -26.81 6.76
C PRO A 181 -12.74 -27.09 7.16
N ASP A 182 -13.27 -26.40 8.17
CA ASP A 182 -14.66 -26.48 8.61
C ASP A 182 -15.63 -25.65 7.73
N GLY A 183 -15.14 -25.01 6.68
CA GLY A 183 -15.89 -24.18 5.76
C GLY A 183 -16.11 -22.74 6.22
N THR A 184 -15.72 -22.36 7.45
CA THR A 184 -15.85 -20.99 7.93
C THR A 184 -14.80 -20.05 7.31
N MET A 185 -15.16 -18.78 7.11
CA MET A 185 -14.20 -17.79 6.60
C MET A 185 -13.15 -17.45 7.65
N ARG A 186 -11.90 -17.29 7.21
CA ARG A 186 -10.88 -16.70 8.07
C ARG A 186 -11.13 -15.22 8.26
N THR A 187 -10.94 -14.73 9.48
CA THR A 187 -11.12 -13.31 9.79
C THR A 187 -9.99 -12.48 9.16
N PRO A 188 -10.29 -11.47 8.36
CA PRO A 188 -9.27 -10.56 7.82
C PRO A 188 -8.70 -9.64 8.92
N PRO A 189 -7.67 -8.82 8.61
CA PRO A 189 -7.18 -7.77 9.49
C PRO A 189 -8.27 -6.75 9.89
N PRO A 190 -8.02 -5.95 10.97
CA PRO A 190 -9.04 -5.04 11.53
C PRO A 190 -9.38 -3.84 10.64
N LEU A 191 -8.51 -3.51 9.67
CA LEU A 191 -8.74 -2.47 8.67
C LEU A 191 -8.99 -3.11 7.31
N THR A 192 -9.73 -2.45 6.44
CA THR A 192 -9.74 -2.80 5.03
C THR A 192 -8.36 -2.57 4.41
N HIS A 193 -8.06 -3.23 3.29
CA HIS A 193 -6.77 -3.02 2.60
C HIS A 193 -6.58 -1.55 2.19
N ALA A 194 -7.63 -0.88 1.73
CA ALA A 194 -7.58 0.53 1.37
C ALA A 194 -7.25 1.45 2.57
N GLU A 195 -7.82 1.17 3.74
CA GLU A 195 -7.52 1.91 4.98
C GLU A 195 -6.08 1.65 5.44
N PHE A 196 -5.60 0.42 5.35
CA PHE A 196 -4.21 0.06 5.67
C PHE A 196 -3.22 0.78 4.75
N ALA A 197 -3.44 0.77 3.44
CA ALA A 197 -2.62 1.48 2.46
C ALA A 197 -2.65 3.00 2.71
N ALA A 198 -3.82 3.57 3.01
CA ALA A 198 -3.97 4.99 3.35
C ALA A 198 -3.25 5.35 4.66
N ALA A 199 -3.29 4.48 5.68
CA ALA A 199 -2.55 4.67 6.92
C ALA A 199 -1.03 4.61 6.68
N THR A 200 -0.57 3.63 5.88
CA THR A 200 0.83 3.53 5.47
C THR A 200 1.30 4.80 4.76
N ARG A 201 0.53 5.29 3.80
CA ARG A 201 0.84 6.53 3.06
C ARG A 201 0.96 7.72 4.00
N ARG A 202 -0.02 7.96 4.88
CA ARG A 202 0.02 9.06 5.87
C ARG A 202 1.23 8.97 6.80
N TRP A 203 1.59 7.77 7.24
CA TRP A 203 2.75 7.54 8.07
C TRP A 203 4.06 7.88 7.33
N ILE A 204 4.16 7.50 6.05
CA ILE A 204 5.32 7.82 5.19
C ILE A 204 5.43 9.32 4.95
N GLU A 205 4.33 9.98 4.59
CA GLU A 205 4.27 11.43 4.35
C GLU A 205 4.61 12.26 5.61
N ALA A 206 4.34 11.71 6.81
CA ALA A 206 4.78 12.29 8.08
C ALA A 206 6.25 12.02 8.43
N GLY A 207 7.03 11.41 7.52
CA GLY A 207 8.45 11.08 7.73
C GLY A 207 8.68 9.81 8.54
N MET A 208 7.73 8.87 8.53
CA MET A 208 7.80 7.56 9.19
C MET A 208 8.19 7.62 10.68
N PRO A 209 7.51 8.44 11.51
CA PRO A 209 7.85 8.53 12.92
C PRO A 209 7.56 7.24 13.66
N CYS A 210 8.51 6.79 14.49
CA CYS A 210 8.32 5.65 15.39
C CYS A 210 8.00 6.12 16.81
N PRO A 211 7.17 5.35 17.56
CA PRO A 211 6.96 5.58 18.99
C PRO A 211 8.28 5.44 19.76
N GLN A 212 8.36 6.09 20.92
CA GLN A 212 9.46 5.87 21.84
C GLN A 212 9.35 4.46 22.48
N ALA A 213 10.48 3.83 22.74
CA ALA A 213 10.51 2.60 23.53
C ALA A 213 10.09 2.97 24.96
N ARG A 214 9.12 2.23 25.49
CA ARG A 214 8.79 2.27 26.93
C ARG A 214 9.61 1.25 27.65
#